data_b21eeb0eba0aa79c2dfa4d728c925055
#
_entry.id   b21eeb0eba0aa79c2dfa4d728c925055
#
_cell.length_a   1.000
_cell.length_b   1.000
_cell.length_c   1.000
_cell.angle_alpha   90.00
_cell.angle_beta   90.00
_cell.angle_gamma   90.00
#
_symmetry.space_group_name_H-M   'P 1'
#
loop_
_entity.id
_entity.type
_entity.pdbx_description
1 polymer ?
#
loop_
_entity_poly.entity_id
_entity_poly.type
_entity_poly.pdbx_seq_one_letter_code
_entity_poly.pdbx_strand_id
1 'polypeptide(L)'
;MTAGEVTHAAATPTWHPEVLDGPLTTRQLLRVDEALRIADRTTELTFSVYIGDLADPARGAAERLHGELVDPDQSVLIAISPNQRVLEIVTGERVRRRLPDRECKLAALSMAAAFGGGDLAGGIVSGLAQLADHAGKP
;
A
#
# COMPACT_ATOMS: atom_id res chain seq x y z
N MET A 1 17.05 -6.08 -11.68
CA MET A 1 16.23 -6.15 -10.49
C MET A 1 14.77 -6.34 -10.87
N THR A 2 14.13 -7.21 -10.15
CA THR A 2 12.72 -7.46 -10.40
C THR A 2 11.87 -6.34 -9.83
N ALA A 3 10.74 -6.08 -10.47
CA ALA A 3 9.73 -5.20 -9.90
C ALA A 3 9.26 -5.79 -8.57
N GLY A 4 8.73 -4.94 -7.71
CA GLY A 4 8.17 -5.39 -6.46
C GLY A 4 6.90 -6.20 -6.65
N GLU A 5 6.44 -6.79 -5.58
CA GLU A 5 5.22 -7.58 -5.58
C GLU A 5 4.11 -6.84 -4.87
N VAL A 6 2.88 -7.09 -5.32
CA VAL A 6 1.70 -6.58 -4.63
C VAL A 6 1.38 -7.51 -3.47
N THR A 7 1.32 -6.96 -2.26
CA THR A 7 0.99 -7.71 -1.06
C THR A 7 -0.45 -7.44 -0.66
N HIS A 8 -1.23 -8.49 -0.50
CA HIS A 8 -2.63 -8.40 -0.11
C HIS A 8 -2.81 -8.90 1.32
N ALA A 9 -3.76 -8.33 2.04
CA ALA A 9 -4.05 -8.75 3.40
C ALA A 9 -4.47 -10.21 3.47
N ALA A 10 -5.23 -10.68 2.48
CA ALA A 10 -5.72 -12.06 2.45
C ALA A 10 -4.73 -13.04 1.84
N ALA A 11 -3.64 -12.55 1.25
CA ALA A 11 -2.66 -13.39 0.58
C ALA A 11 -1.53 -13.76 1.51
N THR A 12 -0.98 -14.96 1.34
CA THR A 12 0.25 -15.32 2.01
C THR A 12 1.38 -14.51 1.36
N PRO A 13 2.23 -13.87 2.16
CA PRO A 13 3.35 -13.14 1.58
C PRO A 13 4.21 -14.08 0.73
N THR A 14 4.58 -13.61 -0.46
CA THR A 14 5.40 -14.39 -1.39
C THR A 14 6.88 -14.12 -1.19
N TRP A 15 7.26 -13.78 0.00
CA TRP A 15 8.62 -13.39 0.33
C TRP A 15 9.50 -14.62 0.47
N HIS A 16 10.68 -14.52 -0.10
CA HIS A 16 11.70 -15.55 -0.04
C HIS A 16 12.91 -15.01 0.70
N PRO A 17 13.78 -15.88 1.22
CA PRO A 17 14.96 -15.41 1.95
C PRO A 17 15.80 -14.38 1.20
N GLU A 18 15.90 -14.51 -0.11
CA GLU A 18 16.65 -13.55 -0.93
C GLU A 18 16.02 -12.17 -0.95
N VAL A 19 14.74 -12.05 -0.61
CA VAL A 19 14.03 -10.76 -0.54
C VAL A 19 14.45 -9.99 0.70
N LEU A 20 15.15 -10.64 1.62
CA LEU A 20 15.70 -9.93 2.79
C LEU A 20 16.65 -8.82 2.38
N ASP A 21 17.17 -8.86 1.16
CA ASP A 21 17.97 -7.76 0.61
C ASP A 21 17.10 -6.59 0.13
N GLY A 22 15.77 -6.76 0.17
CA GLY A 22 14.85 -5.71 -0.20
C GLY A 22 14.68 -4.67 0.90
N PRO A 23 13.74 -3.72 0.70
CA PRO A 23 13.55 -2.60 1.62
C PRO A 23 12.98 -2.97 2.98
N LEU A 24 12.41 -4.16 3.13
CA LEU A 24 11.81 -4.61 4.39
C LEU A 24 12.41 -5.94 4.82
N THR A 25 12.63 -6.08 6.12
CA THR A 25 13.00 -7.36 6.72
C THR A 25 11.77 -8.27 6.79
N THR A 26 11.99 -9.56 7.05
CA THR A 26 10.88 -10.51 7.22
C THR A 26 9.93 -10.06 8.34
N ARG A 27 10.49 -9.60 9.45
CA ARG A 27 9.67 -9.10 10.57
C ARG A 27 8.83 -7.91 10.16
N GLN A 28 9.41 -6.99 9.41
CA GLN A 28 8.69 -5.81 8.93
C GLN A 28 7.58 -6.19 7.94
N LEU A 29 7.85 -7.19 7.09
CA LEU A 29 6.85 -7.68 6.16
C LEU A 29 5.65 -8.29 6.87
N LEU A 30 5.90 -9.08 7.92
CA LEU A 30 4.83 -9.66 8.72
C LEU A 30 4.01 -8.58 9.41
N ARG A 31 4.67 -7.53 9.85
CA ARG A 31 4.00 -6.40 10.48
C ARG A 31 3.09 -5.65 9.49
N VAL A 32 3.56 -5.44 8.27
CA VAL A 32 2.77 -4.82 7.20
C VAL A 32 1.59 -5.72 6.84
N ASP A 33 1.83 -7.02 6.70
CA ASP A 33 0.76 -7.96 6.37
C ASP A 33 -0.33 -7.96 7.44
N GLU A 34 0.03 -7.91 8.70
CA GLU A 34 -0.94 -7.83 9.78
C GLU A 34 -1.74 -6.53 9.72
N ALA A 35 -1.08 -5.42 9.43
CA ALA A 35 -1.76 -4.13 9.28
C ALA A 35 -2.76 -4.16 8.12
N LEU A 36 -2.41 -4.83 7.01
CA LEU A 36 -3.32 -5.01 5.88
C LEU A 36 -4.56 -5.80 6.31
N ARG A 37 -4.36 -6.89 7.02
CA ARG A 37 -5.50 -7.71 7.48
C ARG A 37 -6.42 -6.95 8.41
N ILE A 38 -5.85 -6.16 9.31
CA ILE A 38 -6.65 -5.34 10.23
C ILE A 38 -7.46 -4.31 9.45
N ALA A 39 -6.83 -3.62 8.50
CA ALA A 39 -7.50 -2.63 7.67
C ALA A 39 -8.66 -3.26 6.89
N ASP A 40 -8.43 -4.41 6.29
CA ASP A 40 -9.47 -5.11 5.53
C ASP A 40 -10.66 -5.48 6.42
N ARG A 41 -10.40 -6.04 7.59
CA ARG A 41 -11.46 -6.45 8.51
C ARG A 41 -12.27 -5.26 9.01
N THR A 42 -11.58 -4.17 9.32
CA THR A 42 -12.23 -2.98 9.86
C THR A 42 -13.16 -2.33 8.85
N THR A 43 -12.73 -2.26 7.61
CA THR A 43 -13.40 -1.46 6.57
C THR A 43 -14.22 -2.28 5.61
N GLU A 44 -13.94 -3.58 5.49
CA GLU A 44 -14.45 -4.49 4.46
C GLU A 44 -14.03 -4.06 3.04
N LEU A 45 -13.02 -3.21 2.94
CA LEU A 45 -12.32 -2.93 1.70
C LEU A 45 -11.09 -3.83 1.64
N THR A 46 -10.46 -3.90 0.46
CA THR A 46 -9.24 -4.67 0.28
C THR A 46 -8.07 -3.71 0.11
N PHE A 47 -7.09 -3.80 0.99
CA PHE A 47 -5.89 -2.98 0.92
C PHE A 47 -4.73 -3.82 0.42
N SER A 48 -3.94 -3.26 -0.50
CA SER A 48 -2.77 -3.92 -1.08
C SER A 48 -1.61 -2.95 -1.09
N VAL A 49 -0.40 -3.49 -0.96
CA VAL A 49 0.83 -2.69 -1.00
C VAL A 49 1.74 -3.29 -2.06
N TYR A 50 2.22 -2.44 -2.95
CA TYR A 50 3.26 -2.77 -3.92
C TYR A 50 4.52 -2.00 -3.55
N ILE A 51 5.64 -2.68 -3.49
CA ILE A 51 6.94 -2.05 -3.25
C ILE A 51 7.87 -2.46 -4.36
N GLY A 52 8.29 -1.50 -5.16
CA GLY A 52 9.16 -1.75 -6.30
C GLY A 52 9.16 -0.59 -7.27
N ASP A 53 9.91 -0.73 -8.35
CA ASP A 53 10.00 0.32 -9.35
C ASP A 53 8.66 0.52 -10.05
N LEU A 54 8.38 1.75 -10.41
CA LEU A 54 7.19 2.14 -11.16
C LEU A 54 7.61 2.77 -12.48
N ALA A 55 7.00 2.31 -13.56
CA ALA A 55 7.27 2.89 -14.88
C ALA A 55 6.78 4.34 -14.91
N ASP A 56 7.46 5.17 -15.70
CA ASP A 56 7.09 6.56 -15.84
C ASP A 56 5.93 6.72 -16.84
N PRO A 57 4.87 7.45 -16.50
CA PRO A 57 4.63 8.15 -15.25
C PRO A 57 4.17 7.20 -14.14
N ALA A 58 4.66 7.44 -12.93
CA ALA A 58 4.41 6.55 -11.80
C ALA A 58 2.93 6.39 -11.49
N ARG A 59 2.16 7.45 -11.60
CA ARG A 59 0.71 7.39 -11.37
C ARG A 59 0.03 6.41 -12.31
N GLY A 60 0.36 6.46 -13.59
CA GLY A 60 -0.18 5.55 -14.58
C GLY A 60 0.19 4.10 -14.30
N ALA A 61 1.44 3.88 -13.89
CA ALA A 61 1.90 2.54 -13.53
C ALA A 61 1.11 2.00 -12.32
N ALA A 62 0.91 2.84 -11.31
CA ALA A 62 0.15 2.46 -10.13
C ALA A 62 -1.31 2.15 -10.48
N GLU A 63 -1.89 2.93 -11.37
CA GLU A 63 -3.28 2.70 -11.81
C GLU A 63 -3.41 1.38 -12.55
N ARG A 64 -2.43 1.02 -13.37
CA ARG A 64 -2.43 -0.28 -14.05
C ARG A 64 -2.33 -1.44 -13.06
N LEU A 65 -1.45 -1.32 -12.07
CA LEU A 65 -1.34 -2.33 -11.02
C LEU A 65 -2.64 -2.48 -10.25
N HIS A 66 -3.28 -1.37 -9.92
CA HIS A 66 -4.55 -1.38 -9.23
C HIS A 66 -5.61 -2.10 -10.06
N GLY A 67 -5.65 -1.85 -11.37
CA GLY A 67 -6.61 -2.48 -12.26
C GLY A 67 -6.45 -3.99 -12.38
N GLU A 68 -5.28 -4.52 -12.04
CA GLU A 68 -5.01 -5.96 -12.09
C GLU A 68 -5.39 -6.69 -10.80
N LEU A 69 -5.82 -5.96 -9.78
CA LEU A 69 -6.26 -6.57 -8.53
C LEU A 69 -7.56 -7.35 -8.73
N VAL A 70 -7.84 -8.28 -7.81
CA VAL A 70 -8.99 -9.18 -7.96
C VAL A 70 -10.31 -8.42 -8.00
N ASP A 71 -10.47 -7.41 -7.18
CA ASP A 71 -11.68 -6.60 -7.12
C ASP A 71 -11.28 -5.13 -7.02
N PRO A 72 -10.88 -4.53 -8.16
CA PRO A 72 -10.36 -3.16 -8.12
C PRO A 72 -11.34 -2.14 -7.58
N ASP A 73 -12.64 -2.31 -7.81
CA ASP A 73 -13.62 -1.33 -7.34
C ASP A 73 -13.64 -1.20 -5.82
N GLN A 74 -13.32 -2.26 -5.11
CA GLN A 74 -13.32 -2.31 -3.65
C GLN A 74 -11.90 -2.21 -3.07
N SER A 75 -10.92 -1.90 -3.90
CA SER A 75 -9.52 -2.02 -3.51
C SER A 75 -8.82 -0.68 -3.41
N VAL A 76 -7.91 -0.61 -2.44
CA VAL A 76 -6.96 0.49 -2.28
C VAL A 76 -5.57 -0.08 -2.52
N LEU A 77 -4.83 0.51 -3.43
CA LEU A 77 -3.44 0.13 -3.67
C LEU A 77 -2.52 1.25 -3.19
N ILE A 78 -1.57 0.90 -2.36
CA ILE A 78 -0.48 1.79 -1.97
C ILE A 78 0.75 1.32 -2.73
N ALA A 79 1.18 2.10 -3.73
CA ALA A 79 2.32 1.77 -4.56
C ALA A 79 3.51 2.63 -4.17
N ILE A 80 4.59 1.99 -3.79
CA ILE A 80 5.77 2.65 -3.24
C ILE A 80 6.99 2.25 -4.04
N SER A 81 7.71 3.24 -4.55
CA SER A 81 9.02 3.02 -5.16
C SER A 81 10.08 3.75 -4.32
N PRO A 82 10.75 3.03 -3.41
CA PRO A 82 11.78 3.68 -2.58
C PRO A 82 12.91 4.27 -3.41
N ASN A 83 13.31 3.58 -4.47
CA ASN A 83 14.42 4.03 -5.32
C ASN A 83 14.08 5.33 -6.04
N GLN A 84 12.85 5.51 -6.43
CA GLN A 84 12.40 6.68 -7.17
C GLN A 84 11.81 7.75 -6.25
N ARG A 85 11.66 7.44 -4.97
CA ARG A 85 11.02 8.30 -3.97
C ARG A 85 9.63 8.70 -4.38
N VAL A 86 8.86 7.72 -4.85
CA VAL A 86 7.50 7.92 -5.33
C VAL A 86 6.54 7.09 -4.50
N LEU A 87 5.40 7.68 -4.20
CA LEU A 87 4.32 7.03 -3.49
C LEU A 87 3.00 7.43 -4.15
N GLU A 88 2.22 6.43 -4.56
CA GLU A 88 0.90 6.66 -5.14
C GLU A 88 -0.13 5.82 -4.42
N ILE A 89 -1.27 6.41 -4.10
CA ILE A 89 -2.41 5.68 -3.53
C ILE A 89 -3.53 5.73 -4.55
N VAL A 90 -3.97 4.55 -5.00
CA VAL A 90 -5.02 4.41 -6.00
C VAL A 90 -6.21 3.73 -5.35
N THR A 91 -7.38 4.32 -5.53
CA THR A 91 -8.63 3.81 -4.95
C THR A 91 -9.58 3.40 -6.04
N GLY A 92 -10.33 2.32 -5.79
CA GLY A 92 -11.39 1.90 -6.67
C GLY A 92 -12.59 2.82 -6.59
N GLU A 93 -13.50 2.69 -7.55
CA GLU A 93 -14.64 3.58 -7.66
C GLU A 93 -15.52 3.55 -6.41
N ARG A 94 -15.77 2.37 -5.86
CA ARG A 94 -16.59 2.23 -4.65
C ARG A 94 -15.89 2.75 -3.40
N VAL A 95 -14.57 2.72 -3.41
CA VAL A 95 -13.76 3.19 -2.27
C VAL A 95 -13.85 4.70 -2.12
N ARG A 96 -13.94 5.43 -3.22
CA ARG A 96 -13.82 6.90 -3.22
C ARG A 96 -14.86 7.61 -2.38
N ARG A 97 -16.01 7.00 -2.18
CA ARG A 97 -17.05 7.57 -1.32
C ARG A 97 -16.59 7.62 0.14
N ARG A 98 -15.78 6.64 0.54
CA ARG A 98 -15.32 6.50 1.91
C ARG A 98 -13.91 7.05 2.09
N LEU A 99 -13.12 7.06 1.02
CA LEU A 99 -11.75 7.55 1.00
C LEU A 99 -11.57 8.49 -0.19
N PRO A 100 -11.99 9.75 -0.05
CA PRO A 100 -11.79 10.73 -1.13
C PRO A 100 -10.30 11.05 -1.30
N ASP A 101 -9.97 11.59 -2.47
CA ASP A 101 -8.58 11.90 -2.85
C ASP A 101 -7.86 12.72 -1.80
N ARG A 102 -8.55 13.67 -1.17
CA ARG A 102 -7.93 14.52 -0.16
C ARG A 102 -7.37 13.70 1.00
N GLU A 103 -8.13 12.70 1.45
CA GLU A 103 -7.69 11.85 2.56
C GLU A 103 -6.51 10.98 2.14
N CYS A 104 -6.52 10.50 0.91
CA CYS A 104 -5.40 9.73 0.38
C CYS A 104 -4.14 10.60 0.30
N LYS A 105 -4.28 11.85 -0.12
CA LYS A 105 -3.14 12.77 -0.17
C LYS A 105 -2.57 13.07 1.21
N LEU A 106 -3.43 13.23 2.20
CA LEU A 106 -2.98 13.46 3.57
C LEU A 106 -2.21 12.25 4.11
N ALA A 107 -2.75 11.04 3.86
CA ALA A 107 -2.06 9.83 4.26
C ALA A 107 -0.71 9.70 3.54
N ALA A 108 -0.68 10.01 2.24
CA ALA A 108 0.56 9.95 1.47
C ALA A 108 1.61 10.91 2.00
N LEU A 109 1.24 12.12 2.39
CA LEU A 109 2.17 13.08 2.98
C LEU A 109 2.76 12.55 4.28
N SER A 110 1.91 11.97 5.13
CA SER A 110 2.34 11.40 6.39
C SER A 110 3.29 10.22 6.18
N MET A 111 2.97 9.34 5.22
CA MET A 111 3.82 8.21 4.89
C MET A 111 5.16 8.67 4.32
N ALA A 112 5.14 9.65 3.43
CA ALA A 112 6.36 10.19 2.84
C ALA A 112 7.30 10.76 3.90
N ALA A 113 6.76 11.42 4.91
CA ALA A 113 7.56 11.95 6.01
C ALA A 113 8.25 10.82 6.79
N ALA A 114 7.53 9.73 7.07
CA ALA A 114 8.10 8.57 7.74
C ALA A 114 9.19 7.91 6.88
N PHE A 115 8.94 7.79 5.58
CA PHE A 115 9.91 7.21 4.65
C PHE A 115 11.18 8.06 4.61
N GLY A 116 11.02 9.39 4.58
CA GLY A 116 12.15 10.31 4.60
C GLY A 116 13.00 10.17 5.86
N GLY A 117 12.39 9.75 6.96
CA GLY A 117 13.09 9.46 8.21
C GLY A 117 13.65 8.04 8.28
N GLY A 118 13.51 7.26 7.23
CA GLY A 118 14.07 5.90 7.19
C GLY A 118 13.13 4.82 7.73
N ASP A 119 11.88 5.14 7.98
CA ASP A 119 10.93 4.18 8.57
C ASP A 119 9.88 3.77 7.53
N LEU A 120 10.27 2.94 6.60
CA LEU A 120 9.38 2.47 5.54
C LEU A 120 8.23 1.64 6.12
N ALA A 121 8.56 0.64 6.94
CA ALA A 121 7.53 -0.24 7.51
C ALA A 121 6.57 0.53 8.41
N GLY A 122 7.08 1.38 9.30
CA GLY A 122 6.24 2.17 10.20
C GLY A 122 5.35 3.13 9.44
N GLY A 123 5.87 3.74 8.37
CA GLY A 123 5.08 4.63 7.53
C GLY A 123 3.93 3.89 6.85
N ILE A 124 4.19 2.69 6.35
CA ILE A 124 3.14 1.87 5.73
C ILE A 124 2.06 1.51 6.76
N VAL A 125 2.48 1.02 7.92
CA VAL A 125 1.54 0.62 8.98
C VAL A 125 0.69 1.80 9.42
N SER A 126 1.31 2.95 9.67
CA SER A 126 0.59 4.16 10.08
C SER A 126 -0.34 4.66 8.98
N GLY A 127 0.10 4.61 7.74
CA GLY A 127 -0.71 5.03 6.61
C GLY A 127 -1.94 4.15 6.43
N LEU A 128 -1.78 2.84 6.56
CA LEU A 128 -2.90 1.91 6.52
C LEU A 128 -3.90 2.19 7.63
N ALA A 129 -3.41 2.43 8.84
CA ALA A 129 -4.28 2.75 9.97
C ALA A 129 -5.04 4.04 9.73
N GLN A 130 -4.38 5.06 9.20
CA GLN A 130 -5.00 6.34 8.91
C GLN A 130 -6.09 6.22 7.85
N LEU A 131 -5.81 5.48 6.77
CA LEU A 131 -6.79 5.27 5.71
C LEU A 131 -7.98 4.45 6.22
N ALA A 132 -7.71 3.37 6.95
CA ALA A 132 -8.77 2.53 7.49
C ALA A 132 -9.64 3.29 8.48
N ASP A 133 -9.02 4.12 9.31
CA ASP A 133 -9.74 4.92 10.30
C ASP A 133 -10.68 5.91 9.62
N HIS A 134 -10.20 6.56 8.56
CA HIS A 134 -11.04 7.50 7.82
C HIS A 134 -12.18 6.78 7.10
N ALA A 135 -11.89 5.65 6.46
CA ALA A 135 -12.93 4.88 5.75
C ALA A 135 -13.99 4.37 6.73
N GLY A 136 -13.58 3.98 7.91
CA GLY A 136 -14.49 3.51 8.94
C GLY A 136 -15.15 2.18 8.62
N LYS A 137 -16.18 1.86 9.37
CA LYS A 137 -16.96 0.64 9.15
C LYS A 137 -17.86 0.82 7.93
N PRO A 138 -18.18 -0.29 7.25
CA PRO A 138 -19.05 -0.25 6.10
C PRO A 138 -20.46 0.22 6.44
#